data_ee489bbaf60cf53df899a99e42c2aa34
#
_entry.id   ee489bbaf60cf53df899a99e42c2aa34
#
_cell.length_a   1.000
_cell.length_b   1.000
_cell.length_c   1.000
_cell.angle_alpha   90.00
_cell.angle_beta   90.00
_cell.angle_gamma   90.00
#
_symmetry.space_group_name_H-M   'P 1'
#
loop_
_entity.id
_entity.type
_entity.pdbx_description
1 polymer ?
#
loop_
_entity_poly.entity_id
_entity_poly.type
_entity_poly.pdbx_seq_one_letter_code
_entity_poly.pdbx_strand_id
1 'polypeptide(L)'
;MARPRPIPFDKQKVVAENRRARYDYAIEDKYEAGIALTGTEVKSLRFGEGSIAESYAEVKDGEVWLVNANIPEFSHGNRFNHEPKRARKLLLHAREIEKMIGAVERKGMTLIPLSVYFNGRGRAKVELAIAKGRKAHDKREYLQEKDWKKEQGRLLRQHG
;
A
#
# COMPACT_ATOMS: atom_id res chain seq x y z
N MET A 1 18.51 -14.40 23.52
CA MET A 1 18.55 -13.14 22.77
C MET A 1 17.41 -12.25 23.21
N ALA A 2 17.71 -11.01 23.48
CA ALA A 2 16.67 -10.03 23.82
C ALA A 2 15.77 -9.80 22.58
N ARG A 3 14.46 -9.78 22.78
CA ARG A 3 13.55 -9.41 21.72
C ARG A 3 13.81 -7.94 21.33
N PRO A 4 13.92 -7.61 20.03
CA PRO A 4 14.07 -6.21 19.65
C PRO A 4 12.89 -5.41 20.20
N ARG A 5 13.18 -4.23 20.75
CA ARG A 5 12.11 -3.35 21.24
C ARG A 5 11.21 -2.95 20.07
N PRO A 6 9.89 -2.89 20.26
CA PRO A 6 9.01 -2.38 19.22
C PRO A 6 9.45 -0.96 18.83
N ILE A 7 9.65 -0.72 17.56
CA ILE A 7 9.90 0.63 17.05
C ILE A 7 8.59 1.39 17.21
N PRO A 8 8.59 2.61 17.77
CA PRO A 8 7.38 3.40 17.88
C PRO A 8 6.66 3.54 16.53
N PHE A 9 5.34 3.65 16.55
CA PHE A 9 4.51 3.74 15.35
C PHE A 9 4.99 4.84 14.38
N ASP A 10 5.47 5.95 14.93
CA ASP A 10 6.02 7.09 14.17
C ASP A 10 7.33 6.78 13.46
N LYS A 11 7.95 5.65 13.77
CA LYS A 11 9.22 5.21 13.15
C LYS A 11 9.04 4.01 12.22
N GLN A 12 7.84 3.81 11.71
CA GLN A 12 7.62 2.78 10.69
C GLN A 12 8.41 3.11 9.43
N LYS A 13 9.08 2.11 8.88
CA LYS A 13 9.90 2.29 7.68
C LYS A 13 9.08 1.96 6.44
N VAL A 14 8.68 2.98 5.70
CA VAL A 14 8.02 2.83 4.40
C VAL A 14 9.07 2.42 3.36
N VAL A 15 8.83 1.32 2.66
CA VAL A 15 9.76 0.78 1.66
C VAL A 15 9.20 0.84 0.24
N ALA A 16 7.91 1.07 0.08
CA ALA A 16 7.28 1.31 -1.21
C ALA A 16 6.03 2.16 -1.00
N GLU A 17 5.77 3.08 -1.91
CA GLU A 17 4.63 3.99 -1.80
C GLU A 17 3.97 4.18 -3.16
N ASN A 18 2.65 4.20 -3.17
CA ASN A 18 1.86 4.49 -4.38
C ASN A 18 1.49 5.98 -4.38
N ARG A 19 2.37 6.80 -4.93
CA ARG A 19 2.24 8.26 -4.89
C ARG A 19 1.07 8.79 -5.70
N ARG A 20 0.62 8.08 -6.73
CA ARG A 20 -0.49 8.48 -7.58
C ARG A 20 -1.85 8.00 -7.10
N ALA A 21 -1.89 7.16 -6.07
CA ALA A 21 -3.13 6.56 -5.61
C ALA A 21 -4.22 7.59 -5.32
N ARG A 22 -3.89 8.64 -4.60
CA ARG A 22 -4.86 9.68 -4.24
C ARG A 22 -5.31 10.55 -5.40
N TYR A 23 -4.51 10.61 -6.46
CA TYR A 23 -4.89 11.30 -7.70
C TYR A 23 -5.82 10.45 -8.55
N ASP A 24 -5.50 9.17 -8.68
CA ASP A 24 -6.26 8.24 -9.52
C ASP A 24 -7.54 7.73 -8.84
N TYR A 25 -7.58 7.71 -7.51
CA TYR A 25 -8.66 7.12 -6.74
C TYR A 25 -9.11 8.01 -5.58
N ALA A 26 -10.44 8.03 -5.36
CA ALA A 26 -11.00 8.57 -4.13
C ALA A 26 -10.98 7.46 -3.07
N ILE A 27 -10.22 7.67 -2.01
CA ILE A 27 -10.03 6.67 -0.96
C ILE A 27 -11.17 6.78 0.05
N GLU A 28 -11.89 5.67 0.26
CA GLU A 28 -13.02 5.62 1.19
C GLU A 28 -12.60 5.06 2.55
N ASP A 29 -11.84 3.97 2.54
CA ASP A 29 -11.44 3.27 3.76
C ASP A 29 -10.02 2.74 3.64
N LYS A 30 -9.32 2.58 4.77
CA LYS A 30 -7.95 2.06 4.82
C LYS A 30 -7.84 0.97 5.87
N TYR A 31 -7.05 -0.06 5.55
CA TYR A 31 -6.80 -1.20 6.43
C TYR A 31 -5.32 -1.55 6.45
N GLU A 32 -4.82 -1.96 7.61
CA GLU A 32 -3.50 -2.53 7.70
C GLU A 32 -3.58 -4.03 7.45
N ALA A 33 -2.91 -4.50 6.41
CA ALA A 33 -2.85 -5.91 6.07
C ALA A 33 -1.44 -6.45 6.32
N GLY A 34 -1.34 -7.68 6.80
CA GLY A 34 -0.09 -8.42 6.73
C GLY A 34 0.13 -8.88 5.30
N ILE A 35 1.35 -9.21 4.95
CA ILE A 35 1.68 -9.75 3.64
C ILE A 35 2.59 -10.96 3.78
N ALA A 36 2.23 -12.07 3.13
CA ALA A 36 3.01 -13.30 3.14
C ALA A 36 4.17 -13.19 2.15
N LEU A 37 5.38 -13.10 2.66
CA LEU A 37 6.60 -12.92 1.86
C LEU A 37 7.59 -14.06 2.09
N THR A 38 8.39 -14.33 1.06
CA THR A 38 9.57 -15.20 1.19
C THR A 38 10.75 -14.41 1.77
N GLY A 39 11.79 -15.11 2.21
CA GLY A 39 12.98 -14.46 2.76
C GLY A 39 13.67 -13.51 1.79
N THR A 40 13.77 -13.88 0.51
CA THR A 40 14.39 -13.03 -0.50
C THR A 40 13.55 -11.80 -0.83
N GLU A 41 12.23 -11.91 -0.74
CA GLU A 41 11.33 -10.76 -0.89
C GLU A 41 11.51 -9.75 0.24
N VAL A 42 11.59 -10.22 1.48
CA VAL A 42 11.84 -9.36 2.64
C VAL A 42 13.17 -8.63 2.50
N LYS A 43 14.22 -9.33 2.11
CA LYS A 43 15.54 -8.74 1.93
C LYS A 43 15.54 -7.67 0.83
N SER A 44 14.92 -7.95 -0.30
CA SER A 44 14.79 -6.99 -1.41
C SER A 44 14.04 -5.73 -0.97
N LEU A 45 12.92 -5.88 -0.25
CA LEU A 45 12.16 -4.74 0.25
C LEU A 45 12.95 -3.89 1.26
N ARG A 46 13.77 -4.52 2.09
CA ARG A 46 14.60 -3.78 3.06
C ARG A 46 15.62 -2.87 2.37
N PHE A 47 16.03 -3.19 1.16
CA PHE A 47 16.87 -2.32 0.34
C PHE A 47 16.07 -1.28 -0.45
N GLY A 48 14.75 -1.24 -0.27
CA GLY A 48 13.89 -0.24 -0.89
C GLY A 48 13.67 -0.42 -2.40
N GLU A 49 13.83 -1.63 -2.90
CA GLU A 49 13.75 -1.90 -4.34
C GLU A 49 12.36 -2.27 -4.85
N GLY A 50 11.35 -2.34 -3.98
CA GLY A 50 9.99 -2.70 -4.35
C GLY A 50 9.19 -1.57 -4.99
N SER A 51 8.22 -1.92 -5.82
CA SER A 51 7.29 -0.97 -6.43
C SER A 51 5.86 -1.52 -6.39
N ILE A 52 4.92 -0.67 -5.98
CA ILE A 52 3.49 -1.00 -5.96
C ILE A 52 2.66 -0.07 -6.85
N ALA A 53 3.31 0.74 -7.67
CA ALA A 53 2.64 1.77 -8.48
C ALA A 53 1.55 1.21 -9.41
N GLU A 54 1.74 0.03 -9.96
CA GLU A 54 0.81 -0.62 -10.88
C GLU A 54 0.11 -1.83 -10.27
N SER A 55 0.19 -1.98 -8.96
CA SER A 55 -0.41 -3.11 -8.26
C SER A 55 -1.84 -2.81 -7.80
N TYR A 56 -2.56 -3.86 -7.56
CA TYR A 56 -3.91 -3.82 -6.99
C TYR A 56 -4.14 -5.07 -6.17
N ALA A 57 -5.22 -5.09 -5.40
CA ALA A 57 -5.60 -6.31 -4.68
C ALA A 57 -6.89 -6.87 -5.26
N GLU A 58 -7.01 -8.19 -5.25
CA GLU A 58 -8.21 -8.88 -5.67
C GLU A 58 -8.64 -9.92 -4.64
N VAL A 59 -9.93 -10.18 -4.59
CA VAL A 59 -10.49 -11.23 -3.73
C VAL A 59 -10.63 -12.49 -4.57
N LYS A 60 -10.03 -13.57 -4.09
CA LYS A 60 -10.10 -14.87 -4.73
C LYS A 60 -10.24 -15.96 -3.66
N ASP A 61 -11.27 -16.79 -3.80
CA ASP A 61 -11.54 -17.90 -2.87
C ASP A 61 -11.62 -17.43 -1.40
N GLY A 62 -12.25 -16.29 -1.16
CA GLY A 62 -12.42 -15.74 0.18
C GLY A 62 -11.16 -15.11 0.79
N GLU A 63 -10.10 -14.98 0.01
CA GLU A 63 -8.83 -14.38 0.45
C GLU A 63 -8.48 -13.19 -0.43
N VAL A 64 -7.67 -12.27 0.12
CA VAL A 64 -7.23 -11.06 -0.59
C VAL A 64 -5.79 -11.24 -1.03
N TRP A 65 -5.51 -10.97 -2.30
CA TRP A 65 -4.20 -11.13 -2.93
C TRP A 65 -3.71 -9.83 -3.52
N LEU A 66 -2.46 -9.49 -3.25
CA LEU A 66 -1.78 -8.38 -3.89
C LEU A 66 -1.20 -8.86 -5.22
N VAL A 67 -1.64 -8.24 -6.32
CA VAL A 67 -1.32 -8.65 -7.68
C VAL A 67 -0.52 -7.54 -8.37
N ASN A 68 0.45 -7.96 -9.17
CA ASN A 68 1.28 -7.06 -9.99
C ASN A 68 2.19 -6.10 -9.19
N ALA A 69 2.42 -6.37 -7.91
CA ALA A 69 3.46 -5.67 -7.15
C ALA A 69 4.82 -6.24 -7.55
N ASN A 70 5.77 -5.36 -7.82
CA ASN A 70 7.11 -5.77 -8.23
C ASN A 70 8.07 -5.72 -7.04
N ILE A 71 8.60 -6.87 -6.67
CA ILE A 71 9.68 -6.99 -5.71
C ILE A 71 10.85 -7.64 -6.45
N PRO A 72 11.88 -6.86 -6.84
CA PRO A 72 13.00 -7.40 -7.62
C PRO A 72 13.69 -8.55 -6.91
N GLU A 73 14.33 -9.43 -7.68
CA GLU A 73 15.13 -10.48 -7.11
C GLU A 73 16.23 -9.88 -6.23
N PHE A 74 16.50 -10.54 -5.10
CA PHE A 74 17.58 -10.10 -4.22
C PHE A 74 18.92 -10.40 -4.89
N SER A 75 19.73 -9.36 -5.13
CA SER A 75 20.96 -9.44 -5.91
C SER A 75 22.00 -10.40 -5.32
N HIS A 76 21.99 -10.61 -4.01
CA HIS A 76 22.87 -11.55 -3.31
C HIS A 76 22.16 -12.88 -3.02
N GLY A 77 20.97 -13.08 -3.57
CA GLY A 77 20.23 -14.33 -3.46
C GLY A 77 20.84 -15.40 -4.37
N ASN A 78 20.62 -16.65 -4.00
CA ASN A 78 21.04 -17.78 -4.80
C ASN A 78 19.94 -18.19 -5.79
N ARG A 79 20.06 -19.40 -6.37
CA ARG A 79 19.08 -19.97 -7.32
C ARG A 79 17.66 -20.13 -6.77
N PHE A 80 17.46 -19.95 -5.48
CA PHE A 80 16.14 -20.04 -4.83
C PHE A 80 15.49 -18.67 -4.64
N ASN A 81 15.80 -17.73 -5.49
CA ASN A 81 15.17 -16.41 -5.48
C ASN A 81 13.68 -16.50 -5.88
N HIS A 82 12.95 -15.45 -5.58
CA HIS A 82 11.52 -15.38 -5.86
C HIS A 82 11.23 -14.80 -7.24
N GLU A 83 10.00 -15.02 -7.75
CA GLU A 83 9.51 -14.34 -8.94
C GLU A 83 9.11 -12.91 -8.57
N PRO A 84 9.61 -11.87 -9.29
CA PRO A 84 9.36 -10.46 -8.92
C PRO A 84 7.90 -10.06 -8.82
N LYS A 85 7.04 -10.55 -9.71
CA LYS A 85 5.61 -10.19 -9.74
C LYS A 85 4.68 -11.27 -9.19
N ARG A 86 5.19 -12.13 -8.34
CA ARG A 86 4.39 -13.19 -7.70
C ARG A 86 3.18 -12.58 -6.99
N ALA A 87 2.00 -13.19 -7.14
CA ALA A 87 0.82 -12.83 -6.35
C ALA A 87 1.09 -13.16 -4.87
N ARG A 88 0.81 -12.23 -3.99
CA ARG A 88 1.11 -12.36 -2.57
C ARG A 88 -0.15 -12.26 -1.74
N LYS A 89 -0.33 -13.21 -0.84
CA LYS A 89 -1.50 -13.24 0.03
C LYS A 89 -1.42 -12.12 1.06
N LEU A 90 -2.49 -11.37 1.20
CA LEU A 90 -2.64 -10.36 2.24
C LEU A 90 -3.38 -10.97 3.43
N LEU A 91 -2.90 -10.67 4.62
CA LEU A 91 -3.43 -11.22 5.86
C LEU A 91 -4.30 -10.17 6.55
N LEU A 92 -5.60 -10.44 6.57
CA LEU A 92 -6.62 -9.53 7.09
C LEU A 92 -7.57 -10.29 7.99
N HIS A 93 -8.27 -9.57 8.86
CA HIS A 93 -9.32 -10.18 9.66
C HIS A 93 -10.53 -10.53 8.77
N ALA A 94 -11.26 -11.58 9.12
CA ALA A 94 -12.42 -12.03 8.36
C ALA A 94 -13.44 -10.90 8.13
N ARG A 95 -13.68 -10.05 9.13
CA ARG A 95 -14.58 -8.90 9.00
C ARG A 95 -14.12 -7.90 7.95
N GLU A 96 -12.81 -7.66 7.89
CA GLU A 96 -12.23 -6.74 6.92
C GLU A 96 -12.37 -7.29 5.50
N ILE A 97 -12.13 -8.59 5.33
CA ILE A 97 -12.31 -9.27 4.03
C ILE A 97 -13.77 -9.18 3.57
N GLU A 98 -14.72 -9.40 4.46
CA GLU A 98 -16.15 -9.28 4.14
C GLU A 98 -16.53 -7.88 3.68
N LYS A 99 -16.02 -6.86 4.34
CA LYS A 99 -16.24 -5.46 3.93
C LYS A 99 -15.65 -5.19 2.54
N MET A 100 -14.47 -5.72 2.26
CA MET A 100 -13.83 -5.57 0.95
C MET A 100 -14.61 -6.26 -0.14
N ILE A 101 -15.10 -7.48 0.10
CA ILE A 101 -15.95 -8.21 -0.84
C ILE A 101 -17.20 -7.39 -1.16
N GLY A 102 -17.88 -6.88 -0.12
CA GLY A 102 -19.07 -6.06 -0.29
C GLY A 102 -18.79 -4.78 -1.09
N ALA A 103 -17.69 -4.12 -0.83
CA ALA A 103 -17.32 -2.90 -1.54
C ALA A 103 -17.05 -3.17 -3.02
N VAL A 104 -16.32 -4.24 -3.33
CA VAL A 104 -15.99 -4.60 -4.71
C VAL A 104 -17.23 -5.06 -5.48
N GLU A 105 -18.03 -5.97 -4.91
CA GLU A 105 -19.17 -6.56 -5.60
C GLU A 105 -20.38 -5.65 -5.69
N ARG A 106 -20.71 -4.93 -4.60
CA ARG A 106 -21.93 -4.12 -4.52
C ARG A 106 -21.74 -2.68 -4.99
N LYS A 107 -20.56 -2.11 -4.75
CA LYS A 107 -20.29 -0.70 -5.05
C LYS A 107 -19.32 -0.49 -6.21
N GLY A 108 -18.82 -1.58 -6.81
CA GLY A 108 -17.86 -1.48 -7.91
C GLY A 108 -16.55 -0.80 -7.54
N MET A 109 -16.14 -0.90 -6.28
CA MET A 109 -14.92 -0.27 -5.80
C MET A 109 -13.69 -1.15 -6.08
N THR A 110 -12.52 -0.57 -5.96
CA THR A 110 -11.23 -1.24 -6.22
C THR A 110 -10.44 -1.28 -4.92
N LEU A 111 -9.65 -2.33 -4.76
CA LEU A 111 -8.71 -2.46 -3.65
C LEU A 111 -7.31 -2.11 -4.15
N ILE A 112 -6.70 -1.09 -3.56
CA ILE A 112 -5.36 -0.64 -3.97
C ILE A 112 -4.43 -0.52 -2.77
N PRO A 113 -3.14 -0.90 -2.91
CA PRO A 113 -2.17 -0.64 -1.87
C PRO A 113 -1.73 0.83 -1.94
N LEU A 114 -1.62 1.45 -0.78
CA LEU A 114 -1.11 2.83 -0.66
C LEU A 114 0.38 2.83 -0.32
N SER A 115 0.80 1.93 0.55
CA SER A 115 2.20 1.81 0.95
C SER A 115 2.50 0.40 1.45
N VAL A 116 3.79 0.06 1.39
CA VAL A 116 4.34 -1.12 2.05
C VAL A 116 5.37 -0.63 3.05
N TYR A 117 5.30 -1.12 4.27
CA TYR A 117 6.18 -0.67 5.34
C TYR A 117 6.52 -1.82 6.28
N PHE A 118 7.59 -1.65 7.04
CA PHE A 118 7.92 -2.54 8.15
C PHE A 118 7.47 -1.90 9.44
N ASN A 119 6.68 -2.65 10.23
CA ASN A 119 6.22 -2.15 11.52
C ASN A 119 7.33 -2.24 12.58
N GLY A 120 7.04 -1.78 13.80
CA GLY A 120 8.01 -1.78 14.90
C GLY A 120 8.56 -3.16 15.27
N ARG A 121 7.92 -4.24 14.84
CA ARG A 121 8.38 -5.62 15.04
C ARG A 121 9.13 -6.18 13.84
N GLY A 122 9.40 -5.37 12.83
CA GLY A 122 10.08 -5.80 11.62
C GLY A 122 9.25 -6.64 10.67
N ARG A 123 7.93 -6.65 10.83
CA ARG A 123 7.01 -7.36 9.93
C ARG A 123 6.56 -6.47 8.80
N ALA A 124 6.55 -6.99 7.59
CA ALA A 124 6.04 -6.26 6.43
C ALA A 124 4.52 -6.12 6.51
N LYS A 125 4.06 -4.91 6.30
CA LYS A 125 2.64 -4.56 6.30
C LYS A 125 2.31 -3.77 5.04
N VAL A 126 1.05 -3.83 4.64
CA VAL A 126 0.51 -3.07 3.50
C VAL A 126 -0.64 -2.21 4.01
N GLU A 127 -0.58 -0.92 3.73
CA GLU A 127 -1.75 -0.06 3.89
C GLU A 127 -2.63 -0.24 2.66
N LEU A 128 -3.74 -0.94 2.83
CA LEU A 128 -4.66 -1.30 1.76
C LEU A 128 -5.89 -0.40 1.83
N ALA A 129 -6.31 0.13 0.69
CA ALA A 129 -7.46 1.03 0.62
C ALA A 129 -8.59 0.45 -0.21
N ILE A 130 -9.81 0.71 0.24
CA ILE A 130 -11.01 0.58 -0.58
C ILE A 130 -11.18 1.94 -1.27
N ALA A 131 -11.19 1.96 -2.60
CA ALA A 131 -11.14 3.19 -3.36
C ALA A 131 -12.01 3.12 -4.61
N LYS A 132 -12.42 4.28 -5.09
CA LYS A 132 -13.18 4.43 -6.32
C LYS A 132 -12.35 5.22 -7.32
N GLY A 133 -12.25 4.73 -8.56
CA GLY A 133 -11.54 5.44 -9.62
C GLY A 133 -12.13 6.82 -9.86
N ARG A 134 -11.27 7.84 -9.96
CA ARG A 134 -11.70 9.20 -10.27
C ARG A 134 -11.88 9.38 -11.77
N LYS A 135 -12.96 10.04 -12.16
CA LYS A 135 -13.16 10.49 -13.55
C LYS A 135 -12.29 11.71 -13.84
N ALA A 136 -12.11 12.04 -15.11
CA ALA A 136 -11.25 13.16 -15.51
C ALA A 136 -11.58 14.48 -14.81
N HIS A 137 -12.87 14.83 -14.68
CA HIS A 137 -13.26 16.06 -14.01
C HIS A 137 -12.98 16.02 -12.50
N ASP A 138 -13.15 14.86 -11.84
CA ASP A 138 -12.84 14.66 -10.43
C ASP A 138 -11.35 14.84 -10.16
N LYS A 139 -10.51 14.39 -11.10
CA LYS A 139 -9.06 14.56 -11.00
C LYS A 139 -8.66 16.02 -11.07
N ARG A 140 -9.30 16.80 -11.96
CA ARG A 140 -9.06 18.23 -12.06
C ARG A 140 -9.45 18.97 -10.79
N GLU A 141 -10.62 18.66 -10.24
CA GLU A 141 -11.08 19.25 -8.98
C GLU A 141 -10.12 18.92 -7.82
N TYR A 142 -9.66 17.67 -7.75
CA TYR A 142 -8.70 17.25 -6.74
C TYR A 142 -7.40 18.08 -6.82
N LEU A 143 -6.86 18.29 -8.02
CA LEU A 143 -5.65 19.08 -8.22
C LEU A 143 -5.86 20.55 -7.84
N GLN A 144 -7.01 21.13 -8.22
CA GLN A 144 -7.34 22.51 -7.86
C GLN A 144 -7.41 22.69 -6.34
N GLU A 145 -8.06 21.78 -5.66
CA GLU A 145 -8.15 21.82 -4.18
C GLU A 145 -6.78 21.67 -3.53
N LYS A 146 -5.95 20.78 -4.05
CA LYS A 146 -4.58 20.57 -3.56
C LYS A 146 -3.73 21.83 -3.73
N ASP A 147 -3.81 22.49 -4.88
CA ASP A 147 -3.09 23.73 -5.18
C ASP A 147 -3.59 24.86 -4.28
N TRP A 148 -4.89 24.96 -4.08
CA TRP A 148 -5.49 25.94 -3.18
C TRP A 148 -4.99 25.77 -1.74
N LYS A 149 -4.94 24.56 -1.23
CA LYS A 149 -4.41 24.28 0.11
C LYS A 149 -2.94 24.66 0.25
N LYS A 150 -2.14 24.41 -0.78
CA LYS A 150 -0.73 24.83 -0.81
C LYS A 150 -0.61 26.34 -0.74
N GLU A 151 -1.42 27.06 -1.52
CA GLU A 151 -1.42 28.53 -1.55
C GLU A 151 -1.80 29.11 -0.19
N GLN A 152 -2.85 28.60 0.45
CA GLN A 152 -3.25 28.99 1.79
C GLN A 152 -2.13 28.77 2.81
N GLY A 153 -1.49 27.61 2.78
CA GLY A 153 -0.37 27.31 3.67
C GLY A 153 0.81 28.25 3.49
N ARG A 154 1.12 28.63 2.24
CA ARG A 154 2.18 29.58 1.93
C ARG A 154 1.85 30.98 2.46
N LEU A 155 0.63 31.44 2.25
CA LEU A 155 0.17 32.76 2.74
C LEU A 155 0.21 32.83 4.27
N LEU A 156 -0.22 31.79 4.96
CA LEU A 156 -0.18 31.72 6.41
C LEU A 156 1.26 31.78 6.95
N ARG A 157 2.21 31.13 6.27
CA ARG A 157 3.62 31.19 6.66
C ARG A 157 4.25 32.55 6.44
N GLN A 158 3.79 33.31 5.45
CA GLN A 158 4.29 34.68 5.19
C GLN A 158 3.75 35.68 6.18
N HIS A 159 2.58 35.48 6.77
CA HIS A 159 1.90 36.39 7.67
C HIS A 159 1.93 35.95 9.14
N GLY A 160 2.55 34.80 9.41
CA GLY A 160 2.63 34.23 10.76
C GLY A 160 3.90 34.56 11.55
#